data_7d0e94e99e2d34e85e34fa50ae46e028
#
_entry.id   7d0e94e99e2d34e85e34fa50ae46e028
#
_cell.length_a   1.000
_cell.length_b   1.000
_cell.length_c   1.000
_cell.angle_alpha   90.00
_cell.angle_beta   90.00
_cell.angle_gamma   90.00
#
_symmetry.space_group_name_H-M   'P 1'
#
loop_
_entity.id
_entity.type
_entity.pdbx_description
1 polymer ?
#
loop_
_entity_poly.entity_id
_entity_poly.type
_entity_poly.pdbx_seq_one_letter_code
_entity_poly.pdbx_strand_id
1 'polypeptide(L)'
;MRGNSFRMLPFLLGASTAALAGPPFQTDDPEPIDFRNYEFYTFASSDGTPLETDTAGPALEFNWGAAPNLHLHIIVPAAAIFPADGPRAFGIGDIELGIKYRFIQETKHRPQIGTFTMFEIPTGSAPRGLGVGKTWYKVPLWAQKSFGPWTTYGGAGVTVFSVPGYRNYPFAGWLVQRDFGKKWTLGEEIFYHGPEGPLAPQTRPSTLVDVGGYYKFRDPGFQLLFCYGHSAVGQTENYAYLGLYWTWGKKADTDKPGDQDKPAAFRSPGGRGQSSAYLP
;
A
#
# COMPACT_ATOMS: atom_id res chain seq x y z
N MET A 1 49.94 -32.75 11.64
CA MET A 1 48.60 -32.41 12.11
C MET A 1 48.41 -30.90 11.94
N ARG A 2 47.70 -30.47 10.87
CA ARG A 2 47.40 -29.04 10.62
C ARG A 2 45.95 -28.82 10.99
N GLY A 3 45.72 -28.03 12.05
CA GLY A 3 44.40 -27.66 12.51
C GLY A 3 43.77 -26.61 11.56
N ASN A 4 42.64 -26.96 10.97
CA ASN A 4 41.81 -26.02 10.22
C ASN A 4 41.03 -25.15 11.21
N SER A 5 41.42 -23.88 11.33
CA SER A 5 40.63 -22.87 12.04
C SER A 5 39.47 -22.42 11.13
N PHE A 6 38.27 -22.89 11.44
CA PHE A 6 37.04 -22.37 10.87
C PHE A 6 36.85 -20.93 11.39
N ARG A 7 37.10 -19.93 10.53
CA ARG A 7 36.72 -18.53 10.80
C ARG A 7 35.21 -18.42 10.63
N MET A 8 34.49 -18.35 11.72
CA MET A 8 33.11 -17.88 11.73
C MET A 8 33.06 -16.45 11.25
N LEU A 9 32.45 -16.25 10.08
CA LEU A 9 32.09 -14.91 9.58
C LEU A 9 31.01 -14.36 10.50
N PRO A 10 31.16 -13.14 11.06
CA PRO A 10 30.07 -12.53 11.82
C PRO A 10 28.93 -12.21 10.87
N PHE A 11 27.77 -12.82 11.10
CA PHE A 11 26.50 -12.41 10.50
C PHE A 11 26.21 -10.98 10.95
N LEU A 12 26.43 -10.01 10.08
CA LEU A 12 25.94 -8.65 10.24
C LEU A 12 24.40 -8.72 10.21
N LEU A 13 23.81 -8.67 11.38
CA LEU A 13 22.39 -8.41 11.56
C LEU A 13 22.11 -7.00 11.02
N GLY A 14 21.72 -6.93 9.76
CA GLY A 14 21.22 -5.71 9.16
C GLY A 14 20.00 -5.24 9.92
N ALA A 15 19.97 -4.00 10.37
CA ALA A 15 18.79 -3.37 10.91
C ALA A 15 17.72 -3.36 9.81
N SER A 16 16.69 -4.18 9.96
CA SER A 16 15.52 -4.17 9.07
C SER A 16 14.83 -2.82 9.25
N THR A 17 14.76 -2.06 8.19
CA THR A 17 13.89 -0.87 8.13
C THR A 17 12.46 -1.35 8.06
N ALA A 18 11.52 -0.68 8.73
CA ALA A 18 10.10 -1.00 8.63
C ALA A 18 9.71 -1.07 7.14
N ALA A 19 9.20 -2.22 6.73
CA ALA A 19 8.66 -2.39 5.39
C ALA A 19 7.33 -1.62 5.35
N LEU A 20 7.26 -0.60 4.51
CA LEU A 20 6.00 0.05 4.18
C LEU A 20 5.24 -0.89 3.26
N ALA A 21 4.00 -1.12 3.57
CA ALA A 21 3.07 -1.88 2.77
C ALA A 21 1.89 -0.97 2.42
N GLY A 22 1.26 -1.20 1.27
CA GLY A 22 0.30 -0.30 0.65
C GLY A 22 0.82 0.19 -0.71
N PRO A 23 0.42 1.38 -1.20
CA PRO A 23 0.97 1.88 -2.46
C PRO A 23 2.48 1.71 -2.55
N PRO A 24 3.06 1.31 -3.72
CA PRO A 24 2.51 1.50 -5.06
C PRO A 24 1.77 0.30 -5.66
N PHE A 25 1.59 -0.79 -4.93
CA PHE A 25 0.94 -2.01 -5.42
C PHE A 25 -0.58 -1.97 -5.20
N GLN A 26 -1.31 -2.89 -5.84
CA GLN A 26 -2.75 -3.03 -5.68
C GLN A 26 -3.13 -3.86 -4.45
N THR A 27 -2.29 -4.82 -4.06
CA THR A 27 -2.41 -5.54 -2.79
C THR A 27 -2.00 -4.62 -1.65
N ASP A 28 -2.85 -4.54 -0.66
CA ASP A 28 -2.56 -3.77 0.54
C ASP A 28 -2.14 -4.68 1.70
N ASP A 29 -1.72 -4.08 2.77
CA ASP A 29 -1.24 -4.71 3.98
C ASP A 29 -2.17 -4.43 5.17
N PRO A 30 -2.08 -5.25 6.24
CA PRO A 30 -2.86 -5.05 7.46
C PRO A 30 -2.19 -4.09 8.47
N GLU A 31 -1.09 -3.41 8.12
CA GLU A 31 -0.30 -2.62 9.07
C GLU A 31 -0.79 -1.16 9.12
N PRO A 32 -1.46 -0.73 10.21
CA PRO A 32 -1.84 0.66 10.36
C PRO A 32 -0.62 1.51 10.75
N ILE A 33 -0.67 2.78 10.38
CA ILE A 33 0.23 3.80 10.93
C ILE A 33 0.21 3.76 12.47
N ASP A 34 1.36 3.96 13.09
CA ASP A 34 1.49 4.10 14.54
C ASP A 34 0.60 5.22 15.07
N PHE A 35 0.03 5.01 16.26
CA PHE A 35 -0.83 5.99 16.93
C PHE A 35 -0.19 7.38 17.02
N ARG A 36 -0.91 8.42 16.60
CA ARG A 36 -0.47 9.83 16.54
C ARG A 36 0.64 10.12 15.51
N ASN A 37 0.83 9.24 14.54
CA ASN A 37 1.63 9.49 13.37
C ASN A 37 0.75 9.75 12.16
N TYR A 38 1.35 10.36 11.15
CA TYR A 38 0.70 10.80 9.93
C TYR A 38 1.55 10.43 8.73
N GLU A 39 0.87 10.15 7.63
CA GLU A 39 1.48 9.97 6.32
C GLU A 39 0.79 10.86 5.30
N PHE A 40 1.55 11.28 4.33
CA PHE A 40 1.04 12.01 3.19
C PHE A 40 1.67 11.47 1.91
N TYR A 41 0.82 11.30 0.89
CA TYR A 41 1.26 10.95 -0.45
C TYR A 41 0.76 12.00 -1.44
N THR A 42 1.58 12.26 -2.46
CA THR A 42 1.11 12.81 -3.72
C THR A 42 1.53 11.86 -4.82
N PHE A 43 0.57 11.46 -5.64
CA PHE A 43 0.83 10.41 -6.62
C PHE A 43 0.04 10.61 -7.91
N ALA A 44 0.42 9.85 -8.93
CA ALA A 44 -0.37 9.56 -10.10
C ALA A 44 -0.45 8.05 -10.28
N SER A 45 -1.63 7.55 -10.61
CA SER A 45 -1.88 6.17 -11.02
C SER A 45 -2.62 6.13 -12.34
N SER A 46 -2.52 5.02 -13.04
CA SER A 46 -3.18 4.80 -14.32
C SER A 46 -3.55 3.34 -14.47
N ASP A 47 -4.82 3.10 -14.82
CA ASP A 47 -5.36 1.81 -15.18
C ASP A 47 -5.83 1.86 -16.64
N GLY A 48 -5.17 1.09 -17.48
CA GLY A 48 -5.42 1.08 -18.92
C GLY A 48 -5.95 -0.27 -19.41
N THR A 49 -7.12 -0.25 -20.03
CA THR A 49 -7.71 -1.37 -20.75
C THR A 49 -7.81 -1.05 -22.24
N PRO A 50 -8.17 -2.00 -23.12
CA PRO A 50 -8.48 -1.68 -24.52
C PRO A 50 -9.67 -0.75 -24.71
N LEU A 51 -10.52 -0.56 -23.71
CA LEU A 51 -11.71 0.28 -23.79
C LEU A 51 -11.46 1.71 -23.34
N GLU A 52 -10.63 1.88 -22.31
CA GLU A 52 -10.33 3.18 -21.73
C GLU A 52 -9.05 3.14 -20.90
N THR A 53 -8.51 4.31 -20.64
CA THR A 53 -7.48 4.51 -19.63
C THR A 53 -7.98 5.49 -18.60
N ASP A 54 -8.05 5.05 -17.36
CA ASP A 54 -8.38 5.84 -16.19
C ASP A 54 -7.10 6.30 -15.51
N THR A 55 -7.07 7.55 -15.09
CA THR A 55 -5.92 8.10 -14.36
C THR A 55 -6.38 8.90 -13.16
N ALA A 56 -5.67 8.75 -12.05
CA ALA A 56 -5.73 9.65 -10.92
C ALA A 56 -4.39 10.37 -10.83
N GLY A 57 -4.39 11.72 -10.91
CA GLY A 57 -3.13 12.45 -10.82
C GLY A 57 -3.23 13.95 -11.18
N PRO A 58 -2.73 14.84 -10.30
CA PRO A 58 -2.23 14.52 -8.96
C PRO A 58 -3.35 14.04 -8.04
N ALA A 59 -3.08 12.99 -7.29
CA ALA A 59 -3.92 12.57 -6.18
C ALA A 59 -3.21 12.89 -4.86
N LEU A 60 -3.98 13.29 -3.86
CA LEU A 60 -3.49 13.61 -2.53
C LEU A 60 -4.09 12.63 -1.54
N GLU A 61 -3.23 11.95 -0.80
CA GLU A 61 -3.62 11.00 0.22
C GLU A 61 -3.10 11.44 1.58
N PHE A 62 -3.95 11.35 2.58
CA PHE A 62 -3.61 11.63 3.97
C PHE A 62 -4.07 10.50 4.88
N ASN A 63 -3.16 10.03 5.71
CA ASN A 63 -3.35 8.93 6.64
C ASN A 63 -3.05 9.38 8.07
N TRP A 64 -3.86 8.91 9.00
CA TRP A 64 -3.76 9.24 10.41
C TRP A 64 -3.89 8.00 11.30
N GLY A 65 -2.86 7.73 12.11
CA GLY A 65 -2.92 6.76 13.21
C GLY A 65 -3.82 7.28 14.34
N ALA A 66 -5.13 7.07 14.20
CA ALA A 66 -6.17 7.66 15.05
C ALA A 66 -6.27 7.00 16.43
N ALA A 67 -5.96 5.70 16.51
CA ALA A 67 -5.88 4.93 17.74
C ALA A 67 -4.86 3.78 17.57
N PRO A 68 -4.47 3.07 18.66
CA PRO A 68 -3.68 1.86 18.52
C PRO A 68 -4.36 0.85 17.58
N ASN A 69 -3.62 0.37 16.58
CA ASN A 69 -4.09 -0.54 15.53
C ASN A 69 -5.18 0.02 14.60
N LEU A 70 -5.46 1.31 14.64
CA LEU A 70 -6.46 1.98 13.81
C LEU A 70 -5.85 3.14 13.03
N HIS A 71 -6.00 3.09 11.73
CA HIS A 71 -5.58 4.10 10.78
C HIS A 71 -6.82 4.59 9.99
N LEU A 72 -6.97 5.90 9.91
CA LEU A 72 -7.96 6.56 9.05
C LEU A 72 -7.28 7.14 7.82
N HIS A 73 -7.96 7.09 6.70
CA HIS A 73 -7.43 7.37 5.37
C HIS A 73 -8.39 8.24 4.55
N ILE A 74 -7.84 9.13 3.74
CA ILE A 74 -8.56 9.89 2.72
C ILE A 74 -7.70 10.09 1.49
N ILE A 75 -8.29 9.86 0.29
CA ILE A 75 -7.70 10.28 -1.00
C ILE A 75 -8.63 11.27 -1.69
N VAL A 76 -8.03 12.32 -2.24
CA VAL A 76 -8.70 13.29 -3.11
C VAL A 76 -7.99 13.28 -4.48
N PRO A 77 -8.56 12.63 -5.52
CA PRO A 77 -7.92 12.53 -6.83
C PRO A 77 -8.37 13.62 -7.79
N ALA A 78 -7.43 14.23 -8.52
CA ALA A 78 -7.74 14.76 -9.82
C ALA A 78 -7.81 13.59 -10.80
N ALA A 79 -8.95 13.37 -11.42
CA ALA A 79 -9.22 12.23 -12.29
C ALA A 79 -9.25 12.65 -13.76
N ALA A 80 -8.80 11.75 -14.63
CA ALA A 80 -8.93 11.89 -16.07
C ALA A 80 -9.27 10.54 -16.69
N ILE A 81 -10.19 10.54 -17.66
CA ILE A 81 -10.62 9.36 -18.41
C ILE A 81 -10.35 9.59 -19.88
N PHE A 82 -9.71 8.60 -20.50
CA PHE A 82 -9.35 8.56 -21.91
C PHE A 82 -10.00 7.34 -22.57
N PRO A 83 -11.29 7.41 -22.95
CA PRO A 83 -11.94 6.33 -23.66
C PRO A 83 -11.27 6.05 -25.00
N ALA A 84 -11.26 4.79 -25.44
CA ALA A 84 -10.82 4.44 -26.78
C ALA A 84 -11.69 5.12 -27.85
N ASP A 85 -13.00 5.20 -27.57
CA ASP A 85 -14.00 5.90 -28.40
C ASP A 85 -14.79 6.87 -27.51
N GLY A 86 -14.80 8.16 -27.88
CA GLY A 86 -15.58 9.16 -27.18
C GLY A 86 -14.76 10.32 -26.60
N PRO A 87 -15.43 11.23 -25.90
CA PRO A 87 -14.79 12.44 -25.35
C PRO A 87 -14.00 12.09 -24.08
N ARG A 88 -12.83 12.69 -23.96
CA ARG A 88 -12.03 12.67 -22.71
C ARG A 88 -12.71 13.53 -21.65
N ALA A 89 -12.53 13.13 -20.38
CA ALA A 89 -13.02 13.90 -19.25
C ALA A 89 -11.89 14.15 -18.23
N PHE A 90 -11.97 15.31 -17.56
CA PHE A 90 -11.04 15.75 -16.53
C PHE A 90 -11.82 16.43 -15.40
N GLY A 91 -11.45 16.20 -14.16
CA GLY A 91 -12.10 16.83 -13.00
C GLY A 91 -11.66 16.20 -11.69
N ILE A 92 -12.44 16.46 -10.64
CA ILE A 92 -12.30 15.73 -9.39
C ILE A 92 -12.97 14.37 -9.57
N GLY A 93 -12.31 13.30 -9.11
CA GLY A 93 -12.85 11.94 -9.04
C GLY A 93 -13.69 11.70 -7.79
N ASP A 94 -14.06 10.46 -7.56
CA ASP A 94 -14.67 10.08 -6.29
C ASP A 94 -13.61 10.16 -5.18
N ILE A 95 -14.01 10.65 -4.01
CA ILE A 95 -13.12 10.74 -2.84
C ILE A 95 -13.17 9.40 -2.12
N GLU A 96 -12.00 8.81 -1.90
CA GLU A 96 -11.87 7.61 -1.10
C GLU A 96 -11.69 7.94 0.38
N LEU A 97 -12.46 7.25 1.24
CA LEU A 97 -12.27 7.21 2.68
C LEU A 97 -11.93 5.79 3.10
N GLY A 98 -11.00 5.62 4.02
CA GLY A 98 -10.57 4.29 4.44
C GLY A 98 -10.43 4.12 5.95
N ILE A 99 -10.66 2.89 6.39
CA ILE A 99 -10.45 2.44 7.78
C ILE A 99 -9.59 1.18 7.74
N LYS A 100 -8.33 1.31 8.15
CA LYS A 100 -7.43 0.18 8.32
C LYS A 100 -7.38 -0.22 9.79
N TYR A 101 -7.70 -1.48 10.07
CA TYR A 101 -7.71 -2.02 11.43
C TYR A 101 -7.00 -3.37 11.50
N ARG A 102 -6.00 -3.46 12.36
CA ARG A 102 -5.22 -4.68 12.60
C ARG A 102 -5.81 -5.45 13.78
N PHE A 103 -6.38 -6.63 13.49
CA PHE A 103 -6.96 -7.52 14.52
C PHE A 103 -5.88 -8.32 15.25
N ILE A 104 -4.83 -8.77 14.52
CA ILE A 104 -3.78 -9.64 15.02
C ILE A 104 -2.44 -8.97 14.71
N GLN A 105 -1.64 -8.76 15.74
CA GLN A 105 -0.27 -8.27 15.59
C GLN A 105 0.68 -9.40 15.17
N GLU A 106 1.68 -9.05 14.38
CA GLU A 106 2.74 -9.98 14.02
C GLU A 106 3.55 -10.41 15.25
N THR A 107 3.92 -11.69 15.28
CA THR A 107 4.89 -12.24 16.22
C THR A 107 5.91 -13.07 15.47
N LYS A 108 6.91 -13.63 16.15
CA LYS A 108 7.88 -14.54 15.52
C LYS A 108 7.20 -15.69 14.77
N HIS A 109 6.06 -16.19 15.26
CA HIS A 109 5.42 -17.42 14.79
C HIS A 109 4.09 -17.23 14.08
N ARG A 110 3.51 -16.01 14.06
CA ARG A 110 2.25 -15.75 13.37
C ARG A 110 2.32 -14.47 12.58
N PRO A 111 1.58 -14.37 11.44
CA PRO A 111 1.44 -13.12 10.68
C PRO A 111 0.62 -12.09 11.46
N GLN A 112 0.73 -10.84 11.09
CA GLN A 112 -0.32 -9.86 11.39
C GLN A 112 -1.49 -10.05 10.44
N ILE A 113 -2.70 -9.73 10.92
CA ILE A 113 -3.94 -9.83 10.13
C ILE A 113 -4.80 -8.60 10.43
N GLY A 114 -5.39 -8.04 9.38
CA GLY A 114 -6.25 -6.88 9.46
C GLY A 114 -7.12 -6.70 8.24
N THR A 115 -7.88 -5.63 8.26
CA THR A 115 -8.68 -5.16 7.11
C THR A 115 -8.30 -3.73 6.76
N PHE A 116 -8.49 -3.35 5.50
CA PHE A 116 -8.51 -1.97 5.07
C PHE A 116 -9.76 -1.76 4.23
N THR A 117 -10.84 -1.44 4.91
CA THR A 117 -12.12 -1.17 4.25
C THR A 117 -12.11 0.25 3.71
N MET A 118 -12.40 0.39 2.41
CA MET A 118 -12.42 1.64 1.67
C MET A 118 -13.81 1.95 1.16
N PHE A 119 -14.18 3.23 1.15
CA PHE A 119 -15.47 3.77 0.72
C PHE A 119 -15.24 4.86 -0.30
N GLU A 120 -15.74 4.69 -1.50
CA GLU A 120 -15.73 5.71 -2.54
C GLU A 120 -16.98 6.59 -2.42
N ILE A 121 -16.79 7.87 -2.18
CA ILE A 121 -17.86 8.85 -2.03
C ILE A 121 -18.09 9.51 -3.39
N PRO A 122 -19.34 9.61 -3.88
CA PRO A 122 -19.65 10.04 -5.24
C PRO A 122 -19.50 11.57 -5.40
N THR A 123 -18.27 12.04 -5.39
CA THR A 123 -17.90 13.45 -5.61
C THR A 123 -17.56 13.74 -7.07
N GLY A 124 -17.18 12.69 -7.81
CA GLY A 124 -16.91 12.76 -9.24
C GLY A 124 -18.18 12.89 -10.10
N SER A 125 -18.01 13.35 -11.31
CA SER A 125 -19.11 13.50 -12.27
C SER A 125 -19.42 12.19 -12.98
N ALA A 126 -20.39 11.42 -12.51
CA ALA A 126 -20.81 10.15 -13.13
C ALA A 126 -21.20 10.30 -14.62
N PRO A 127 -21.92 11.36 -15.07
CA PRO A 127 -22.22 11.53 -16.50
C PRO A 127 -20.99 11.74 -17.39
N ARG A 128 -19.85 12.10 -16.78
CA ARG A 128 -18.56 12.27 -17.48
C ARG A 128 -17.61 11.11 -17.25
N GLY A 129 -18.03 10.06 -16.53
CA GLY A 129 -17.20 8.91 -16.17
C GLY A 129 -16.18 9.17 -15.06
N LEU A 130 -16.21 10.34 -14.39
CA LEU A 130 -15.26 10.70 -13.33
C LEU A 130 -15.66 10.16 -11.95
N GLY A 131 -16.65 9.28 -11.89
CA GLY A 131 -17.12 8.62 -10.68
C GLY A 131 -18.35 7.77 -10.98
N VAL A 132 -18.75 6.94 -10.03
CA VAL A 132 -19.86 5.98 -10.19
C VAL A 132 -21.23 6.60 -9.88
N GLY A 133 -21.26 7.76 -9.22
CA GLY A 133 -22.47 8.49 -8.87
C GLY A 133 -23.20 7.94 -7.63
N LYS A 134 -22.68 6.90 -6.99
CA LYS A 134 -23.13 6.36 -5.70
C LYS A 134 -21.94 5.78 -4.96
N THR A 135 -22.06 5.75 -3.63
CA THR A 135 -21.03 5.14 -2.79
C THR A 135 -20.90 3.65 -3.10
N TRP A 136 -19.67 3.20 -3.22
CA TRP A 136 -19.29 1.80 -3.30
C TRP A 136 -18.11 1.54 -2.38
N TYR A 137 -17.78 0.29 -2.10
CA TYR A 137 -16.79 -0.03 -1.10
C TYR A 137 -16.04 -1.34 -1.38
N LYS A 138 -14.81 -1.41 -0.85
CA LYS A 138 -13.95 -2.60 -0.84
C LYS A 138 -13.83 -3.12 0.58
N VAL A 139 -13.99 -4.43 0.75
CA VAL A 139 -13.87 -5.10 2.05
C VAL A 139 -12.89 -6.25 1.94
N PRO A 140 -11.60 -6.01 2.21
CA PRO A 140 -10.56 -7.04 2.21
C PRO A 140 -10.31 -7.64 3.59
N LEU A 141 -9.63 -8.79 3.57
CA LEU A 141 -8.88 -9.34 4.69
C LEU A 141 -7.44 -9.57 4.24
N TRP A 142 -6.49 -8.92 4.92
CA TRP A 142 -5.07 -8.95 4.58
C TRP A 142 -4.25 -9.63 5.68
N ALA A 143 -3.20 -10.32 5.28
CA ALA A 143 -2.21 -10.93 6.18
C ALA A 143 -0.80 -10.56 5.71
N GLN A 144 0.12 -10.30 6.66
CA GLN A 144 1.51 -9.96 6.39
C GLN A 144 2.46 -10.69 7.31
N LYS A 145 3.63 -11.03 6.77
CA LYS A 145 4.73 -11.63 7.53
C LYS A 145 6.09 -11.14 7.05
N SER A 146 6.96 -10.81 8.01
CA SER A 146 8.33 -10.37 7.73
C SER A 146 9.37 -11.40 8.15
N PHE A 147 10.43 -11.57 7.34
CA PHE A 147 11.52 -12.54 7.53
C PHE A 147 12.86 -11.89 7.17
N GLY A 148 13.53 -11.26 8.14
CA GLY A 148 14.76 -10.52 7.87
C GLY A 148 14.53 -9.39 6.86
N PRO A 149 15.19 -9.39 5.70
CA PRO A 149 14.99 -8.35 4.68
C PRO A 149 13.75 -8.58 3.80
N TRP A 150 13.04 -9.68 3.97
CA TRP A 150 11.86 -10.02 3.18
C TRP A 150 10.59 -9.69 3.91
N THR A 151 9.61 -9.14 3.19
CA THR A 151 8.23 -9.01 3.64
C THR A 151 7.31 -9.57 2.58
N THR A 152 6.31 -10.35 3.00
CA THR A 152 5.26 -10.84 2.13
C THR A 152 3.91 -10.53 2.74
N TYR A 153 2.98 -10.12 1.90
CA TYR A 153 1.61 -9.86 2.32
C TYR A 153 0.64 -10.18 1.18
N GLY A 154 -0.60 -10.43 1.56
CA GLY A 154 -1.64 -10.74 0.61
C GLY A 154 -2.95 -11.08 1.30
N GLY A 155 -3.95 -11.34 0.50
CA GLY A 155 -5.29 -11.67 0.95
C GLY A 155 -6.31 -11.59 -0.15
N ALA A 156 -7.57 -11.41 0.25
CA ALA A 156 -8.68 -11.33 -0.68
C ALA A 156 -9.81 -10.46 -0.11
N GLY A 157 -10.67 -10.00 -1.00
CA GLY A 157 -11.82 -9.18 -0.63
C GLY A 157 -12.90 -9.19 -1.69
N VAL A 158 -13.86 -8.31 -1.48
CA VAL A 158 -14.94 -8.06 -2.42
C VAL A 158 -15.15 -6.56 -2.59
N THR A 159 -15.33 -6.14 -3.83
CA THR A 159 -15.82 -4.80 -4.18
C THR A 159 -17.33 -4.88 -4.33
N VAL A 160 -18.06 -3.99 -3.64
CA VAL A 160 -19.52 -3.97 -3.60
C VAL A 160 -20.04 -2.64 -4.10
N PHE A 161 -20.85 -2.71 -5.15
CA PHE A 161 -21.54 -1.57 -5.75
C PHE A 161 -23.02 -1.59 -5.39
N SER A 162 -23.49 -0.50 -4.80
CA SER A 162 -24.93 -0.27 -4.58
C SER A 162 -25.56 0.45 -5.77
N VAL A 163 -25.06 0.22 -6.98
CA VAL A 163 -25.45 0.90 -8.21
C VAL A 163 -26.06 -0.09 -9.19
N PRO A 164 -27.32 0.10 -9.64
CA PRO A 164 -27.90 -0.72 -10.69
C PRO A 164 -27.02 -0.67 -11.96
N GLY A 165 -26.77 -1.82 -12.55
CA GLY A 165 -25.94 -1.93 -13.74
C GLY A 165 -24.44 -2.09 -13.51
N TYR A 166 -23.99 -2.10 -12.25
CA TYR A 166 -22.61 -2.43 -11.86
C TYR A 166 -22.51 -3.81 -11.21
N ARG A 167 -21.34 -4.40 -11.24
CA ARG A 167 -21.08 -5.73 -10.64
C ARG A 167 -20.35 -5.59 -9.33
N ASN A 168 -20.73 -6.47 -8.40
CA ASN A 168 -19.86 -6.82 -7.30
C ASN A 168 -18.83 -7.83 -7.83
N TYR A 169 -17.56 -7.69 -7.44
CA TYR A 169 -16.53 -8.61 -7.87
C TYR A 169 -15.53 -8.93 -6.75
N PRO A 170 -15.01 -10.17 -6.72
CA PRO A 170 -13.93 -10.53 -5.82
C PRO A 170 -12.60 -10.01 -6.34
N PHE A 171 -11.67 -9.78 -5.43
CA PHE A 171 -10.27 -9.55 -5.74
C PHE A 171 -9.38 -10.30 -4.77
N ALA A 172 -8.15 -10.58 -5.18
CA ALA A 172 -7.13 -11.20 -4.35
C ALA A 172 -5.75 -10.78 -4.83
N GLY A 173 -4.83 -10.59 -3.90
CA GLY A 173 -3.47 -10.23 -4.23
C GLY A 173 -2.45 -10.90 -3.33
N TRP A 174 -1.25 -11.07 -3.86
CA TRP A 174 -0.11 -11.57 -3.13
C TRP A 174 1.16 -10.86 -3.58
N LEU A 175 1.87 -10.29 -2.63
CA LEU A 175 3.08 -9.53 -2.87
C LEU A 175 4.25 -10.10 -2.06
N VAL A 176 5.42 -10.11 -2.67
CA VAL A 176 6.69 -10.40 -2.00
C VAL A 176 7.65 -9.25 -2.29
N GLN A 177 8.24 -8.69 -1.26
CA GLN A 177 9.21 -7.61 -1.40
C GLN A 177 10.45 -7.86 -0.56
N ARG A 178 11.56 -7.21 -0.97
CA ARG A 178 12.85 -7.33 -0.30
C ARG A 178 13.53 -5.98 -0.18
N ASP A 179 14.12 -5.74 0.99
CA ASP A 179 15.02 -4.61 1.22
C ASP A 179 16.42 -4.88 0.66
N PHE A 180 16.93 -3.97 -0.16
CA PHE A 180 18.28 -3.95 -0.70
C PHE A 180 19.06 -2.79 -0.08
N GLY A 181 19.80 -3.10 0.97
CA GLY A 181 20.50 -2.12 1.78
C GLY A 181 19.53 -1.21 2.54
N LYS A 182 19.82 0.10 2.58
CA LYS A 182 19.03 1.08 3.35
C LYS A 182 18.09 1.93 2.49
N LYS A 183 18.22 1.84 1.17
CA LYS A 183 17.57 2.78 0.26
C LYS A 183 16.49 2.16 -0.63
N TRP A 184 16.62 0.92 -1.01
CA TRP A 184 15.75 0.27 -1.96
C TRP A 184 14.93 -0.83 -1.30
N THR A 185 13.65 -0.85 -1.60
CA THR A 185 12.79 -2.02 -1.43
C THR A 185 12.17 -2.30 -2.78
N LEU A 186 12.33 -3.53 -3.28
CA LEU A 186 11.75 -3.96 -4.55
C LEU A 186 10.83 -5.14 -4.30
N GLY A 187 9.74 -5.21 -5.05
CA GLY A 187 8.72 -6.23 -4.90
C GLY A 187 8.07 -6.63 -6.21
N GLU A 188 7.44 -7.78 -6.16
CA GLU A 188 6.62 -8.36 -7.22
C GLU A 188 5.26 -8.73 -6.63
N GLU A 189 4.21 -8.49 -7.40
CA GLU A 189 2.83 -8.76 -7.03
C GLU A 189 2.16 -9.61 -8.10
N ILE A 190 1.24 -10.47 -7.66
CA ILE A 190 0.19 -11.06 -8.49
C ILE A 190 -1.13 -10.57 -7.94
N PHE A 191 -1.90 -9.86 -8.75
CA PHE A 191 -3.20 -9.33 -8.38
C PHE A 191 -4.29 -9.82 -9.32
N TYR A 192 -5.35 -10.37 -8.76
CA TYR A 192 -6.54 -10.85 -9.46
C TYR A 192 -7.74 -10.01 -9.10
N HIS A 193 -8.55 -9.65 -10.09
CA HIS A 193 -9.91 -9.17 -9.87
C HIS A 193 -10.90 -9.84 -10.83
N GLY A 194 -12.13 -9.98 -10.33
CA GLY A 194 -13.27 -10.44 -11.13
C GLY A 194 -13.66 -9.41 -12.20
N PRO A 195 -14.69 -9.72 -13.02
CA PRO A 195 -15.19 -8.77 -14.00
C PRO A 195 -15.67 -7.51 -13.32
N GLU A 196 -14.99 -6.40 -13.50
CA GLU A 196 -15.31 -5.10 -12.91
C GLU A 196 -16.13 -4.20 -13.84
N GLY A 197 -16.53 -3.04 -13.32
CA GLY A 197 -17.25 -2.02 -14.08
C GLY A 197 -18.72 -2.33 -14.34
N PRO A 198 -19.30 -1.66 -15.33
CA PRO A 198 -20.70 -1.85 -15.69
C PRO A 198 -20.99 -3.24 -16.26
N LEU A 199 -22.27 -3.66 -16.20
CA LEU A 199 -22.72 -4.93 -16.77
C LEU A 199 -22.59 -4.99 -18.30
N ALA A 200 -22.56 -3.83 -18.95
CA ALA A 200 -22.34 -3.67 -20.39
C ALA A 200 -21.49 -2.42 -20.64
N PRO A 201 -20.42 -2.50 -21.48
CA PRO A 201 -19.93 -3.72 -22.13
C PRO A 201 -19.43 -4.76 -21.14
N GLN A 202 -19.47 -6.03 -21.51
CA GLN A 202 -19.05 -7.11 -20.63
C GLN A 202 -17.53 -7.17 -20.51
N THR A 203 -17.03 -6.88 -19.31
CA THR A 203 -15.61 -7.07 -18.93
C THR A 203 -15.32 -8.54 -18.59
N ARG A 204 -14.06 -8.91 -18.59
CA ARG A 204 -13.56 -10.22 -18.15
C ARG A 204 -12.69 -10.05 -16.91
N PRO A 205 -12.53 -11.12 -16.10
CA PRO A 205 -11.56 -11.08 -15.01
C PRO A 205 -10.15 -10.84 -15.55
N SER A 206 -9.30 -10.23 -14.73
CA SER A 206 -7.88 -10.03 -15.03
C SER A 206 -7.00 -10.58 -13.92
N THR A 207 -5.79 -10.96 -14.29
CA THR A 207 -4.70 -11.27 -13.34
C THR A 207 -3.47 -10.54 -13.81
N LEU A 208 -3.03 -9.57 -13.03
CA LEU A 208 -1.85 -8.75 -13.29
C LEU A 208 -0.63 -9.33 -12.58
N VAL A 209 0.53 -9.07 -13.18
CA VAL A 209 1.84 -9.23 -12.54
C VAL A 209 2.48 -7.85 -12.51
N ASP A 210 2.75 -7.37 -11.32
CA ASP A 210 3.23 -6.02 -11.08
C ASP A 210 4.64 -6.08 -10.48
N VAL A 211 5.50 -5.13 -10.91
CA VAL A 211 6.87 -4.97 -10.39
C VAL A 211 7.03 -3.53 -9.93
N GLY A 212 7.56 -3.33 -8.74
CA GLY A 212 7.67 -1.99 -8.21
C GLY A 212 8.49 -1.91 -6.93
N GLY A 213 8.31 -0.84 -6.19
CA GLY A 213 8.98 -0.67 -4.91
C GLY A 213 9.16 0.77 -4.47
N TYR A 214 10.15 0.96 -3.62
CA TYR A 214 10.42 2.21 -2.93
C TYR A 214 11.87 2.60 -3.03
N TYR A 215 12.12 3.89 -3.20
CA TYR A 215 13.44 4.49 -3.03
C TYR A 215 13.41 5.48 -1.87
N LYS A 216 14.16 5.19 -0.81
CA LYS A 216 14.29 6.03 0.38
C LYS A 216 15.36 7.10 0.15
N PHE A 217 14.97 8.37 0.18
CA PHE A 217 15.90 9.49 0.10
C PHE A 217 16.74 9.59 1.39
N ARG A 218 17.58 10.61 1.48
CA ARG A 218 18.45 10.79 2.65
C ARG A 218 17.66 11.17 3.92
N ASP A 219 16.55 11.84 3.76
CA ASP A 219 15.60 12.11 4.83
C ASP A 219 14.79 10.84 5.10
N PRO A 220 14.83 10.27 6.33
CA PRO A 220 14.18 9.00 6.61
C PRO A 220 12.65 9.03 6.44
N GLY A 221 12.03 10.21 6.37
CA GLY A 221 10.60 10.34 6.18
C GLY A 221 10.15 10.50 4.72
N PHE A 222 11.07 10.54 3.74
CA PHE A 222 10.72 10.85 2.36
C PHE A 222 11.13 9.74 1.40
N GLN A 223 10.20 9.31 0.54
CA GLN A 223 10.39 8.19 -0.39
C GLN A 223 9.71 8.44 -1.73
N LEU A 224 10.29 7.87 -2.78
CA LEU A 224 9.67 7.69 -4.09
C LEU A 224 9.09 6.28 -4.16
N LEU A 225 7.86 6.17 -4.63
CA LEU A 225 7.12 4.93 -4.86
C LEU A 225 6.88 4.76 -6.35
N PHE A 226 7.02 3.55 -6.87
CA PHE A 226 6.80 3.28 -8.29
C PHE A 226 6.35 1.82 -8.49
N CYS A 227 5.46 1.62 -9.44
CA CYS A 227 5.00 0.30 -9.87
C CYS A 227 4.59 0.34 -11.32
N TYR A 228 4.78 -0.79 -12.01
CA TYR A 228 4.20 -1.07 -13.31
C TYR A 228 3.74 -2.51 -13.34
N GLY A 229 2.55 -2.73 -13.87
CA GLY A 229 1.92 -4.03 -14.02
C GLY A 229 1.30 -4.25 -15.38
N HIS A 230 1.20 -5.52 -15.74
CA HIS A 230 0.53 -5.95 -16.96
C HIS A 230 -0.22 -7.26 -16.71
N SER A 231 -1.38 -7.40 -17.34
CA SER A 231 -2.17 -8.62 -17.20
C SER A 231 -1.48 -9.81 -17.87
N ALA A 232 -1.26 -10.86 -17.10
CA ALA A 232 -0.75 -12.15 -17.59
C ALA A 232 -1.89 -13.03 -18.11
N VAL A 233 -3.09 -12.90 -17.57
CA VAL A 233 -4.26 -13.71 -17.90
C VAL A 233 -5.52 -12.85 -17.84
N GLY A 234 -6.45 -13.08 -18.76
CA GLY A 234 -7.77 -12.46 -18.76
C GLY A 234 -7.89 -11.25 -19.67
N GLN A 235 -8.49 -10.17 -19.17
CA GLN A 235 -8.58 -8.90 -19.89
C GLN A 235 -7.20 -8.26 -19.97
N THR A 236 -6.85 -7.71 -21.14
CA THR A 236 -5.63 -6.90 -21.25
C THR A 236 -5.76 -5.65 -20.40
N GLU A 237 -4.81 -5.47 -19.50
CA GLU A 237 -4.79 -4.38 -18.55
C GLU A 237 -3.36 -3.97 -18.24
N ASN A 238 -3.14 -2.68 -18.01
CA ASN A 238 -1.87 -2.12 -17.59
C ASN A 238 -2.13 -1.25 -16.37
N TYR A 239 -1.33 -1.44 -15.35
CA TYR A 239 -1.31 -0.62 -14.16
C TYR A 239 0.00 0.17 -14.07
N ALA A 240 -0.04 1.41 -13.66
CA ALA A 240 1.15 2.20 -13.37
C ALA A 240 0.91 3.10 -12.16
N TYR A 241 1.91 3.26 -11.33
CA TYR A 241 1.90 4.13 -10.17
C TYR A 241 3.24 4.84 -10.01
N LEU A 242 3.19 6.14 -9.71
CA LEU A 242 4.35 6.93 -9.32
C LEU A 242 3.95 7.92 -8.24
N GLY A 243 4.62 7.90 -7.09
CA GLY A 243 4.26 8.74 -5.96
C GLY A 243 5.43 9.17 -5.11
N LEU A 244 5.21 10.23 -4.38
CA LEU A 244 6.07 10.71 -3.32
C LEU A 244 5.34 10.53 -1.99
N TYR A 245 6.05 10.01 -1.01
CA TYR A 245 5.54 9.70 0.30
C TYR A 245 6.41 10.32 1.39
N TRP A 246 5.80 10.80 2.44
CA TRP A 246 6.50 11.17 3.67
C TRP A 246 5.65 10.96 4.90
N THR A 247 6.32 10.72 6.03
CA THR A 247 5.71 10.47 7.32
C THR A 247 6.28 11.36 8.40
N TRP A 248 5.43 11.73 9.36
CA TRP A 248 5.82 12.49 10.55
C TRP A 248 4.91 12.13 11.73
N GLY A 249 5.31 12.53 12.94
CA GLY A 249 4.54 12.31 14.16
C GLY A 249 5.42 12.13 15.38
N LYS A 250 4.83 11.61 16.44
CA LYS A 250 5.56 11.30 17.65
C LYS A 250 6.37 10.04 17.46
N LYS A 251 7.67 10.09 17.82
CA LYS A 251 8.45 8.85 17.94
C LYS A 251 7.75 7.95 18.95
N ALA A 252 7.60 6.68 18.64
CA ALA A 252 7.10 5.69 19.58
C ALA A 252 7.96 5.75 20.86
N ASP A 253 7.30 5.79 22.03
CA ASP A 253 7.99 5.66 23.30
C ASP A 253 8.60 4.24 23.34
N THR A 254 9.90 4.14 23.09
CA THR A 254 10.66 2.88 23.07
C THR A 254 10.80 2.23 24.45
N ASP A 255 10.27 2.84 25.50
CA ASP A 255 10.42 2.40 26.89
C ASP A 255 9.23 1.60 27.45
N LYS A 256 8.24 1.20 26.62
CA LYS A 256 7.16 0.34 27.13
C LYS A 256 7.62 -1.11 27.20
N PRO A 257 7.46 -1.78 28.38
CA PRO A 257 7.67 -3.23 28.50
C PRO A 257 6.71 -3.96 27.56
N GLY A 258 7.19 -4.59 26.54
CA GLY A 258 6.42 -5.25 25.46
C GLY A 258 6.98 -4.98 24.08
N ASP A 259 7.80 -3.96 23.92
CA ASP A 259 8.43 -3.64 22.63
C ASP A 259 9.69 -4.52 22.36
N GLN A 260 10.18 -5.22 23.39
CA GLN A 260 11.33 -6.12 23.27
C GLN A 260 11.02 -7.42 22.53
N ASP A 261 9.73 -7.81 22.45
CA ASP A 261 9.29 -9.02 21.76
C ASP A 261 8.90 -8.77 20.29
N LYS A 262 8.92 -7.53 19.83
CA LYS A 262 8.67 -7.21 18.41
C LYS A 262 9.86 -7.64 17.57
N PRO A 263 9.63 -8.22 16.36
CA PRO A 263 10.68 -8.42 15.37
C PRO A 263 11.42 -7.12 15.10
N ALA A 264 12.71 -7.19 14.77
CA ALA A 264 13.57 -6.01 14.56
C ALA A 264 13.03 -5.04 13.48
N ALA A 265 12.18 -5.53 12.57
CA ALA A 265 11.47 -4.75 11.55
C ALA A 265 10.47 -3.72 12.15
N PHE A 266 9.99 -3.95 13.38
CA PHE A 266 8.97 -3.14 14.04
C PHE A 266 9.52 -2.21 15.12
N ARG A 267 10.83 -2.16 15.31
CA ARG A 267 11.44 -1.21 16.23
C ARG A 267 11.63 0.11 15.51
N SER A 268 10.86 1.13 15.90
CA SER A 268 11.13 2.51 15.48
C SER A 268 12.61 2.84 15.73
N PRO A 269 13.32 3.52 14.83
CA PRO A 269 14.72 3.87 15.05
C PRO A 269 14.83 4.80 16.24
N GLY A 270 15.15 4.22 17.39
CA GLY A 270 15.40 4.94 18.65
C GLY A 270 16.50 5.97 18.44
N GLY A 271 16.16 7.24 18.60
CA GLY A 271 17.14 8.31 18.64
C GLY A 271 18.12 8.04 19.76
N ARG A 272 19.41 7.86 19.45
CA ARG A 272 20.48 7.96 20.43
C ARG A 272 20.43 9.38 20.98
N GLY A 273 20.07 9.49 22.27
CA GLY A 273 20.16 10.73 23.00
C GLY A 273 21.60 11.23 22.94
N GLN A 274 21.84 12.38 22.33
CA GLN A 274 23.02 13.16 22.62
C GLN A 274 22.82 13.74 24.02
N SER A 275 23.52 13.19 24.97
CA SER A 275 23.75 13.80 26.27
C SER A 275 24.50 15.11 26.04
N SER A 276 23.80 16.23 26.12
CA SER A 276 24.41 17.55 26.26
C SER A 276 24.81 17.71 27.70
N ALA A 277 26.09 17.47 27.98
CA ALA A 277 26.71 17.89 29.22
C ALA A 277 26.90 19.41 29.19
N TYR A 278 26.05 20.13 29.89
CA TYR A 278 26.42 21.48 30.39
C TYR A 278 27.16 21.33 31.70
N LEU A 279 28.38 21.76 31.75
CA LEU A 279 29.14 22.07 32.94
C LEU A 279 29.42 23.57 32.95
N PRO A 280 29.73 24.14 34.14
CA PRO A 280 29.21 25.35 34.75
C PRO A 280 29.71 26.65 34.18
#